data_ba8b5b9df50795220f930ab8a081c6c3
#
_entry.id   ba8b5b9df50795220f930ab8a081c6c3
#
_cell.length_a   1.000
_cell.length_b   1.000
_cell.length_c   1.000
_cell.angle_alpha   90.00
_cell.angle_beta   90.00
_cell.angle_gamma   90.00
#
_symmetry.space_group_name_H-M   'P 1'
#
loop_
_entity.id
_entity.type
_entity.pdbx_description
1 polymer ?
#
loop_
_entity_poly.entity_id
_entity_poly.type
_entity_poly.pdbx_seq_one_letter_code
_entity_poly.pdbx_strand_id
1 'polypeptide(L)'
;MSATRPYPLPAAGIDSLSNETALLKGAVREAVNVDIGRAGRFKRRVGQTLRLSGSDYHSIWGAQQRGTMLVGKGNQLLRLNDDLSTTALAPLNSADPLAYTEYNGNVYWTNKTTIGWLPADAAAGRPVGVPVPEVVPTLSAGSGALLPGKYAVILTYLDDRREEGGATPVQIIDLPNGGGITLNGL
;
A
#
# COMPACT_ATOMS: atom_id res chain seq x y z
N MET A 1 -56.74 -5.69 28.41
CA MET A 1 -55.28 -6.00 28.20
C MET A 1 -55.15 -6.79 26.91
N SER A 2 -54.60 -6.17 25.89
CA SER A 2 -54.38 -6.81 24.57
C SER A 2 -53.14 -7.69 24.68
N ALA A 3 -53.31 -8.98 24.57
CA ALA A 3 -52.20 -9.93 24.57
C ALA A 3 -51.42 -9.77 23.23
N THR A 4 -50.25 -9.18 23.29
CA THR A 4 -49.32 -9.14 22.18
C THR A 4 -48.84 -10.56 21.89
N ARG A 5 -49.40 -11.22 20.88
CA ARG A 5 -48.87 -12.49 20.42
C ARG A 5 -47.49 -12.24 19.79
N PRO A 6 -46.41 -12.86 20.29
CA PRO A 6 -45.14 -12.80 19.58
C PRO A 6 -45.30 -13.57 18.27
N TYR A 7 -45.26 -12.88 17.14
CA TYR A 7 -45.09 -13.52 15.84
C TYR A 7 -43.65 -13.99 15.73
N PRO A 8 -43.40 -15.31 15.72
CA PRO A 8 -42.09 -15.77 15.29
C PRO A 8 -42.03 -15.60 13.77
N LEU A 9 -41.41 -14.51 13.35
CA LEU A 9 -41.03 -14.34 11.95
C LEU A 9 -39.66 -15.02 11.77
N PRO A 10 -39.58 -16.26 11.28
CA PRO A 10 -38.30 -16.76 10.80
C PRO A 10 -37.92 -15.93 9.58
N ALA A 11 -36.95 -15.05 9.73
CA ALA A 11 -36.45 -14.29 8.60
C ALA A 11 -35.76 -15.25 7.63
N ALA A 12 -36.29 -15.36 6.43
CA ALA A 12 -35.71 -16.14 5.35
C ALA A 12 -34.51 -15.42 4.69
N GLY A 13 -34.26 -14.18 5.05
CA GLY A 13 -33.18 -13.36 4.51
C GLY A 13 -33.65 -12.01 3.99
N ILE A 14 -32.75 -11.28 3.31
CA ILE A 14 -33.04 -10.04 2.63
C ILE A 14 -33.22 -10.34 1.14
N ASP A 15 -34.36 -9.96 0.59
CA ASP A 15 -34.65 -10.02 -0.86
C ASP A 15 -35.04 -8.62 -1.35
N SER A 16 -34.05 -7.91 -1.88
CA SER A 16 -34.21 -6.56 -2.43
C SER A 16 -34.59 -6.54 -3.92
N LEU A 17 -34.63 -7.71 -4.57
CA LEU A 17 -34.85 -7.84 -6.01
C LEU A 17 -36.31 -8.18 -6.35
N SER A 18 -36.97 -9.01 -5.53
CA SER A 18 -38.32 -9.45 -5.79
C SER A 18 -39.33 -8.33 -5.58
N ASN A 19 -40.43 -8.36 -6.38
CA ASN A 19 -41.55 -7.48 -6.16
C ASN A 19 -42.24 -7.75 -4.82
N GLU A 20 -42.89 -6.78 -4.20
CA GLU A 20 -43.55 -6.89 -2.89
C GLU A 20 -44.54 -8.05 -2.80
N THR A 21 -45.23 -8.36 -3.91
CA THR A 21 -46.18 -9.45 -4.00
C THR A 21 -45.53 -10.82 -4.19
N ALA A 22 -44.25 -10.85 -4.58
CA ALA A 22 -43.49 -12.08 -4.85
C ALA A 22 -42.47 -12.43 -3.73
N LEU A 23 -42.42 -11.63 -2.66
CA LEU A 23 -41.55 -11.91 -1.53
C LEU A 23 -41.87 -13.25 -0.87
N LEU A 24 -40.86 -14.08 -0.66
CA LEU A 24 -41.02 -15.32 0.09
C LEU A 24 -41.45 -15.00 1.53
N LYS A 25 -42.32 -15.85 2.08
CA LYS A 25 -42.77 -15.70 3.46
C LYS A 25 -41.58 -15.67 4.41
N GLY A 26 -41.44 -14.58 5.15
CA GLY A 26 -40.32 -14.36 6.06
C GLY A 26 -39.12 -13.63 5.45
N ALA A 27 -39.10 -13.35 4.14
CA ALA A 27 -38.10 -12.44 3.58
C ALA A 27 -38.43 -10.99 3.94
N VAL A 28 -37.38 -10.21 4.16
CA VAL A 28 -37.47 -8.76 4.38
C VAL A 28 -36.80 -8.02 3.23
N ARG A 29 -37.35 -6.91 2.83
CA ARG A 29 -36.85 -6.10 1.71
C ARG A 29 -35.63 -5.27 2.10
N GLU A 30 -35.65 -4.79 3.32
CA GLU A 30 -34.62 -3.95 3.89
C GLU A 30 -34.45 -4.27 5.37
N ALA A 31 -33.21 -4.26 5.85
CA ALA A 31 -32.88 -4.43 7.24
C ALA A 31 -31.80 -3.40 7.64
N VAL A 32 -32.22 -2.36 8.35
CA VAL A 32 -31.34 -1.28 8.81
C VAL A 32 -30.96 -1.52 10.28
N ASN A 33 -29.64 -1.52 10.57
CA ASN A 33 -29.10 -1.76 11.92
C ASN A 33 -29.53 -3.08 12.58
N VAL A 34 -29.78 -4.11 11.79
CA VAL A 34 -30.22 -5.41 12.24
C VAL A 34 -29.37 -6.50 11.64
N ASP A 35 -28.95 -7.46 12.43
CA ASP A 35 -28.34 -8.71 11.98
C ASP A 35 -29.39 -9.81 11.99
N ILE A 36 -29.47 -10.58 10.91
CA ILE A 36 -30.35 -11.72 10.79
C ILE A 36 -29.50 -12.98 11.10
N GLY A 37 -29.73 -13.57 12.27
CA GLY A 37 -29.03 -14.77 12.71
C GLY A 37 -29.49 -16.03 11.99
N ARG A 38 -28.71 -17.12 12.11
CA ARG A 38 -28.98 -18.44 11.47
C ARG A 38 -30.36 -19.03 11.74
N ALA A 39 -31.00 -18.66 12.82
CA ALA A 39 -32.35 -19.13 13.17
C ALA A 39 -33.44 -18.12 12.77
N GLY A 40 -33.17 -17.19 11.87
CA GLY A 40 -34.10 -16.13 11.47
C GLY A 40 -34.39 -15.11 12.59
N ARG A 41 -33.56 -15.05 13.61
CA ARG A 41 -33.72 -14.08 14.70
C ARG A 41 -33.14 -12.75 14.30
N PHE A 42 -33.88 -11.68 14.50
CA PHE A 42 -33.40 -10.30 14.36
C PHE A 42 -32.65 -9.91 15.63
N LYS A 43 -31.42 -9.42 15.45
CA LYS A 43 -30.63 -8.82 16.52
C LYS A 43 -30.23 -7.41 16.11
N ARG A 44 -30.47 -6.45 16.98
CA ARG A 44 -29.95 -5.09 16.75
C ARG A 44 -28.42 -5.15 16.68
N ARG A 45 -27.85 -4.52 15.69
CA ARG A 45 -26.39 -4.36 15.63
C ARG A 45 -25.88 -3.61 16.85
N VAL A 46 -24.78 -4.07 17.38
CA VAL A 46 -24.08 -3.35 18.45
C VAL A 46 -23.61 -2.02 17.86
N GLY A 47 -23.85 -0.94 18.58
CA GLY A 47 -23.40 0.40 18.16
C GLY A 47 -21.88 0.42 17.97
N GLN A 48 -21.42 1.25 17.05
CA GLN A 48 -20.00 1.50 16.84
C GLN A 48 -19.52 2.57 17.81
N THR A 49 -18.34 2.38 18.37
CA THR A 49 -17.66 3.39 19.18
C THR A 49 -16.49 3.92 18.38
N LEU A 50 -16.40 5.24 18.22
CA LEU A 50 -15.25 5.88 17.61
C LEU A 50 -14.00 5.60 18.47
N ARG A 51 -13.01 4.91 17.94
CA ARG A 51 -11.77 4.56 18.64
C ARG A 51 -10.62 5.47 18.28
N LEU A 52 -10.58 5.94 17.04
CA LEU A 52 -9.55 6.84 16.53
C LEU A 52 -10.24 8.02 15.88
N SER A 53 -10.02 9.23 16.39
CA SER A 53 -10.53 10.46 15.82
C SER A 53 -9.57 11.00 14.74
N GLY A 54 -10.11 11.70 13.77
CA GLY A 54 -9.36 12.36 12.71
C GLY A 54 -10.04 12.23 11.35
N SER A 55 -9.49 12.95 10.37
CA SER A 55 -9.89 12.93 8.98
C SER A 55 -8.81 12.28 8.11
N ASP A 56 -9.13 12.06 6.85
CA ASP A 56 -8.21 11.63 5.79
C ASP A 56 -7.65 10.21 5.96
N TYR A 57 -8.24 9.41 6.86
CA TYR A 57 -7.90 8.00 6.98
C TYR A 57 -8.52 7.21 5.85
N HIS A 58 -7.72 6.34 5.23
CA HIS A 58 -8.13 5.41 4.19
C HIS A 58 -7.37 4.10 4.28
N SER A 59 -7.83 3.07 3.55
CA SER A 59 -7.04 1.87 3.24
C SER A 59 -6.48 1.13 4.46
N ILE A 60 -7.33 0.84 5.46
CA ILE A 60 -6.94 0.05 6.62
C ILE A 60 -6.75 -1.43 6.24
N TRP A 61 -5.67 -2.04 6.73
CA TRP A 61 -5.36 -3.44 6.46
C TRP A 61 -4.57 -4.09 7.60
N GLY A 62 -4.86 -5.36 7.87
CA GLY A 62 -4.17 -6.15 8.88
C GLY A 62 -3.18 -7.13 8.25
N ALA A 63 -1.89 -6.95 8.51
CA ALA A 63 -0.83 -7.87 8.13
C ALA A 63 -0.80 -9.05 9.11
N GLN A 64 -1.34 -10.20 8.70
CA GLN A 64 -1.55 -11.33 9.61
C GLN A 64 -0.26 -12.00 10.06
N GLN A 65 0.70 -12.22 9.14
CA GLN A 65 1.97 -12.85 9.45
C GLN A 65 2.85 -11.94 10.32
N ARG A 66 2.73 -10.64 10.11
CA ARG A 66 3.49 -9.64 10.86
C ARG A 66 2.80 -9.20 12.16
N GLY A 67 1.52 -9.52 12.34
CA GLY A 67 0.75 -9.11 13.50
C GLY A 67 0.63 -7.58 13.62
N THR A 68 0.58 -6.86 12.50
CA THR A 68 0.55 -5.39 12.49
C THR A 68 -0.61 -4.87 11.67
N MET A 69 -1.14 -3.72 12.04
CA MET A 69 -2.20 -3.04 11.32
C MET A 69 -1.65 -1.81 10.60
N LEU A 70 -1.99 -1.67 9.32
CA LEU A 70 -1.57 -0.56 8.49
C LEU A 70 -2.76 0.30 8.11
N VAL A 71 -2.52 1.61 8.00
CA VAL A 71 -3.55 2.58 7.60
C VAL A 71 -2.91 3.69 6.77
N GLY A 72 -3.57 4.06 5.69
CA GLY A 72 -3.26 5.27 4.95
C GLY A 72 -3.90 6.48 5.62
N LYS A 73 -3.18 7.60 5.73
CA LYS A 73 -3.69 8.90 6.17
C LYS A 73 -3.10 9.99 5.31
N GLY A 74 -3.94 10.62 4.47
CA GLY A 74 -3.42 11.56 3.47
C GLY A 74 -2.32 10.90 2.65
N ASN A 75 -1.18 11.55 2.54
CA ASN A 75 -0.02 11.08 1.79
C ASN A 75 0.99 10.28 2.65
N GLN A 76 0.52 9.56 3.66
CA GLN A 76 1.38 8.76 4.53
C GLN A 76 0.81 7.36 4.75
N LEU A 77 1.69 6.37 4.71
CA LEU A 77 1.43 5.04 5.23
C LEU A 77 1.87 4.98 6.70
N LEU A 78 0.96 4.58 7.57
CA LEU A 78 1.18 4.52 9.01
C LEU A 78 0.98 3.09 9.51
N ARG A 79 1.71 2.72 10.56
CA ARG A 79 1.36 1.59 11.44
C ARG A 79 0.39 2.09 12.49
N LEU A 80 -0.67 1.35 12.70
CA LEU A 80 -1.57 1.53 13.83
C LEU A 80 -1.12 0.60 14.96
N ASN A 81 -0.70 1.18 16.07
CA ASN A 81 -0.23 0.45 17.24
C ASN A 81 -1.43 0.00 18.11
N ASP A 82 -1.20 -0.91 19.05
CA ASP A 82 -2.26 -1.48 19.92
C ASP A 82 -2.93 -0.43 20.81
N ASP A 83 -2.21 0.61 21.18
CA ASP A 83 -2.71 1.78 21.92
C ASP A 83 -3.45 2.80 21.04
N LEU A 84 -3.63 2.49 19.77
CA LEU A 84 -4.21 3.34 18.71
C LEU A 84 -3.36 4.56 18.34
N SER A 85 -2.15 4.68 18.84
CA SER A 85 -1.18 5.62 18.29
C SER A 85 -0.73 5.20 16.89
N THR A 86 -0.15 6.12 16.14
CA THR A 86 0.32 5.83 14.79
C THR A 86 1.82 6.10 14.65
N THR A 87 2.50 5.24 13.91
CA THR A 87 3.92 5.39 13.56
C THR A 87 4.06 5.49 12.05
N ALA A 88 4.73 6.52 11.56
CA ALA A 88 4.97 6.69 10.12
C ALA A 88 5.88 5.58 9.59
N LEU A 89 5.50 4.98 8.46
CA LEU A 89 6.25 3.91 7.79
C LEU A 89 6.85 4.38 6.46
N ALA A 90 6.06 5.09 5.66
CA ALA A 90 6.51 5.56 4.35
C ALA A 90 5.67 6.76 3.89
N PRO A 91 6.27 7.68 3.10
CA PRO A 91 5.52 8.66 2.33
C PRO A 91 4.76 7.97 1.18
N LEU A 92 3.66 8.57 0.75
CA LEU A 92 2.89 8.21 -0.43
C LEU A 92 2.86 9.40 -1.38
N ASN A 93 2.86 9.14 -2.69
CA ASN A 93 2.79 10.22 -3.69
C ASN A 93 1.37 10.78 -3.87
N SER A 94 0.36 10.09 -3.36
CA SER A 94 -1.03 10.56 -3.36
C SER A 94 -1.83 9.95 -2.19
N ALA A 95 -2.98 10.54 -1.90
CA ALA A 95 -3.96 10.04 -0.94
C ALA A 95 -4.94 9.01 -1.56
N ASP A 96 -4.62 8.45 -2.72
CA ASP A 96 -5.45 7.41 -3.34
C ASP A 96 -5.47 6.14 -2.48
N PRO A 97 -6.58 5.38 -2.50
CA PRO A 97 -6.69 4.12 -1.78
C PRO A 97 -5.57 3.15 -2.12
N LEU A 98 -5.06 2.47 -1.10
CA LEU A 98 -3.98 1.48 -1.21
C LEU A 98 -4.54 0.06 -1.31
N ALA A 99 -3.94 -0.74 -2.18
CA ALA A 99 -4.03 -2.19 -2.16
C ALA A 99 -2.81 -2.76 -1.43
N TYR A 100 -3.00 -3.86 -0.71
CA TYR A 100 -1.95 -4.49 0.08
C TYR A 100 -1.86 -5.97 -0.21
N THR A 101 -0.67 -6.51 -0.03
CA THR A 101 -0.43 -7.96 0.03
C THR A 101 0.71 -8.27 0.99
N GLU A 102 0.73 -9.48 1.53
CA GLU A 102 1.78 -9.96 2.43
C GLU A 102 2.38 -11.23 1.85
N TYR A 103 3.71 -11.28 1.81
CA TYR A 103 4.45 -12.44 1.36
C TYR A 103 5.76 -12.59 2.13
N ASN A 104 5.99 -13.75 2.74
CA ASN A 104 7.16 -14.06 3.57
C ASN A 104 7.46 -13.00 4.64
N GLY A 105 6.40 -12.49 5.32
CA GLY A 105 6.54 -11.46 6.35
C GLY A 105 6.81 -10.04 5.81
N ASN A 106 7.05 -9.90 4.51
CA ASN A 106 7.11 -8.60 3.85
C ASN A 106 5.71 -8.13 3.50
N VAL A 107 5.45 -6.85 3.67
CA VAL A 107 4.19 -6.22 3.27
C VAL A 107 4.43 -5.33 2.07
N TYR A 108 3.66 -5.52 1.02
CA TYR A 108 3.69 -4.70 -0.19
C TYR A 108 2.42 -3.87 -0.26
N TRP A 109 2.54 -2.65 -0.73
CA TRP A 109 1.40 -1.76 -1.00
C TRP A 109 1.56 -1.06 -2.33
N THR A 110 0.43 -0.71 -2.91
CA THR A 110 0.40 0.08 -4.13
C THR A 110 -0.88 0.91 -4.22
N ASN A 111 -0.77 2.05 -4.88
CA ASN A 111 -1.88 2.81 -5.42
C ASN A 111 -1.53 3.22 -6.87
N LYS A 112 -2.23 4.21 -7.44
CA LYS A 112 -1.97 4.65 -8.81
C LYS A 112 -0.58 5.22 -9.05
N THR A 113 0.07 5.76 -8.02
CA THR A 113 1.28 6.58 -8.13
C THR A 113 2.45 6.07 -7.30
N THR A 114 2.19 5.15 -6.37
CA THR A 114 3.20 4.63 -5.44
C THR A 114 3.16 3.12 -5.41
N ILE A 115 4.31 2.50 -5.45
CA ILE A 115 4.51 1.10 -5.11
C ILE A 115 5.63 1.03 -4.08
N GLY A 116 5.41 0.29 -3.00
CA GLY A 116 6.38 0.18 -1.94
C GLY A 116 6.25 -1.13 -1.17
N TRP A 117 7.19 -1.36 -0.29
CA TRP A 117 7.20 -2.52 0.56
C TRP A 117 7.84 -2.24 1.92
N LEU A 118 7.41 -2.99 2.92
CA LEU A 118 7.95 -3.00 4.28
C LEU A 118 8.62 -4.35 4.49
N PRO A 119 9.96 -4.42 4.50
CA PRO A 119 10.68 -5.64 4.78
C PRO A 119 10.31 -6.22 6.15
N ALA A 120 10.36 -7.55 6.29
CA ALA A 120 10.01 -8.25 7.53
C ALA A 120 10.83 -7.77 8.74
N ASP A 121 12.08 -7.41 8.51
CA ASP A 121 13.07 -6.97 9.48
C ASP A 121 13.18 -5.45 9.64
N ALA A 122 12.43 -4.66 8.84
CA ALA A 122 12.54 -3.21 8.83
C ALA A 122 11.46 -2.50 9.65
N ALA A 123 11.81 -1.36 10.23
CA ALA A 123 10.91 -0.46 10.93
C ALA A 123 10.20 0.54 9.99
N ALA A 124 10.77 0.80 8.82
CA ALA A 124 10.25 1.72 7.82
C ALA A 124 10.09 1.04 6.45
N GLY A 125 9.11 1.51 5.70
CA GLY A 125 8.90 1.06 4.34
C GLY A 125 9.78 1.81 3.34
N ARG A 126 9.95 1.20 2.17
CA ARG A 126 10.74 1.74 1.07
C ARG A 126 10.04 1.53 -0.27
N PRO A 127 10.40 2.27 -1.33
CA PRO A 127 9.96 1.97 -2.69
C PRO A 127 10.37 0.55 -3.12
N VAL A 128 9.61 -0.03 -4.03
CA VAL A 128 10.02 -1.28 -4.71
C VAL A 128 11.01 -0.94 -5.81
N GLY A 129 12.15 -1.62 -5.78
CA GLY A 129 13.26 -1.41 -6.71
C GLY A 129 14.12 -0.20 -6.35
N VAL A 130 15.26 -0.12 -7.02
CA VAL A 130 16.22 0.98 -6.90
C VAL A 130 15.95 2.00 -7.99
N PRO A 131 15.81 3.30 -7.66
CA PRO A 131 15.52 4.31 -8.68
C PRO A 131 16.66 4.44 -9.69
N VAL A 132 16.32 4.90 -10.90
CA VAL A 132 17.31 5.31 -11.88
C VAL A 132 17.88 6.66 -11.46
N PRO A 133 19.21 6.90 -11.61
CA PRO A 133 19.78 8.21 -11.34
C PRO A 133 19.12 9.29 -12.23
N GLU A 134 18.62 10.35 -11.60
CA GLU A 134 17.94 11.45 -12.30
C GLU A 134 18.94 12.36 -13.05
N VAL A 135 20.17 12.42 -12.53
CA VAL A 135 21.24 13.23 -13.09
C VAL A 135 22.14 12.39 -13.99
N VAL A 136 22.31 12.83 -15.22
CA VAL A 136 23.28 12.25 -16.14
C VAL A 136 24.59 13.02 -15.97
N PRO A 137 25.69 12.37 -15.51
CA PRO A 137 26.94 13.08 -15.29
C PRO A 137 27.53 13.57 -16.61
N THR A 138 28.22 14.69 -16.56
CA THR A 138 29.09 15.12 -17.67
C THR A 138 30.46 14.47 -17.54
N LEU A 139 30.97 13.94 -18.65
CA LEU A 139 32.27 13.31 -18.70
C LEU A 139 33.36 14.30 -19.12
N SER A 140 34.50 14.25 -18.45
CA SER A 140 35.71 14.96 -18.90
C SER A 140 36.93 14.05 -18.79
N ALA A 141 37.92 14.28 -19.66
CA ALA A 141 39.20 13.60 -19.56
C ALA A 141 39.93 14.01 -18.29
N GLY A 142 40.54 13.07 -17.60
CA GLY A 142 41.32 13.26 -16.40
C GLY A 142 42.61 12.46 -16.40
N SER A 143 43.36 12.53 -15.30
CA SER A 143 44.52 11.68 -15.11
C SER A 143 44.11 10.26 -14.73
N GLY A 144 44.82 9.25 -15.24
CA GLY A 144 44.54 7.84 -14.96
C GLY A 144 45.36 6.91 -15.83
N ALA A 145 45.03 5.62 -15.78
CA ALA A 145 45.77 4.54 -16.45
C ALA A 145 44.94 3.86 -17.56
N LEU A 146 43.85 4.47 -17.99
CA LEU A 146 43.07 3.94 -19.12
C LEU A 146 43.87 4.06 -20.41
N LEU A 147 43.78 3.05 -21.28
CA LEU A 147 44.41 3.05 -22.58
C LEU A 147 43.71 4.04 -23.55
N PRO A 148 44.39 4.47 -24.63
CA PRO A 148 43.73 5.24 -25.67
C PRO A 148 42.51 4.47 -26.23
N GLY A 149 41.36 5.20 -26.37
CA GLY A 149 40.16 4.57 -26.92
C GLY A 149 38.88 5.34 -26.55
N LYS A 150 37.77 4.79 -27.04
CA LYS A 150 36.41 5.28 -26.72
C LYS A 150 35.83 4.45 -25.60
N TYR A 151 35.28 5.14 -24.62
CA TYR A 151 34.68 4.54 -23.43
C TYR A 151 33.21 4.88 -23.37
N ALA A 152 32.38 3.85 -23.12
CA ALA A 152 30.97 3.99 -22.81
C ALA A 152 30.80 3.97 -21.28
N VAL A 153 30.14 4.97 -20.73
CA VAL A 153 29.93 5.14 -19.28
C VAL A 153 28.43 5.19 -19.01
N ILE A 154 28.00 4.41 -18.03
CA ILE A 154 26.65 4.45 -17.46
C ILE A 154 26.76 4.59 -15.95
N LEU A 155 25.74 5.15 -15.32
CA LEU A 155 25.64 5.25 -13.88
C LEU A 155 24.39 4.49 -13.41
N THR A 156 24.54 3.73 -12.34
CA THR A 156 23.44 3.04 -11.64
C THR A 156 23.49 3.36 -10.17
N TYR A 157 22.37 3.26 -9.46
CA TYR A 157 22.36 3.26 -7.99
C TYR A 157 22.39 1.83 -7.47
N LEU A 158 23.09 1.64 -6.37
CA LEU A 158 23.03 0.43 -5.54
C LEU A 158 22.38 0.79 -4.21
N ASP A 159 21.45 -0.03 -3.75
CA ASP A 159 20.90 0.10 -2.41
C ASP A 159 21.78 -0.59 -1.34
N ASP A 160 21.34 -0.51 -0.08
CA ASP A 160 22.01 -1.14 1.07
C ASP A 160 22.03 -2.68 1.01
N ARG A 161 21.23 -3.29 0.14
CA ARG A 161 21.19 -4.74 -0.14
C ARG A 161 21.98 -5.14 -1.38
N ARG A 162 22.65 -4.18 -2.01
CA ARG A 162 23.36 -4.34 -3.28
C ARG A 162 22.44 -4.70 -4.47
N GLU A 163 21.17 -4.33 -4.38
CA GLU A 163 20.28 -4.35 -5.53
C GLU A 163 20.61 -3.18 -6.44
N GLU A 164 20.75 -3.45 -7.75
CA GLU A 164 21.12 -2.45 -8.73
C GLU A 164 19.88 -1.91 -9.44
N GLY A 165 19.82 -0.58 -9.57
CA GLY A 165 18.77 0.12 -10.30
C GLY A 165 19.01 0.15 -11.79
N GLY A 166 18.08 0.79 -12.51
CA GLY A 166 18.26 1.08 -13.92
C GLY A 166 19.42 2.06 -14.15
N ALA A 167 20.00 2.01 -15.35
CA ALA A 167 21.14 2.83 -15.72
C ALA A 167 20.71 4.17 -16.35
N THR A 168 21.56 5.19 -16.22
CA THR A 168 21.46 6.41 -17.03
C THR A 168 21.63 6.10 -18.52
N PRO A 169 21.22 7.00 -19.42
CA PRO A 169 21.62 6.93 -20.81
C PRO A 169 23.14 6.85 -20.96
N VAL A 170 23.59 6.04 -21.93
CA VAL A 170 25.02 5.85 -22.21
C VAL A 170 25.66 7.18 -22.60
N GLN A 171 26.76 7.52 -21.92
CA GLN A 171 27.66 8.63 -22.28
C GLN A 171 28.91 8.06 -22.94
N ILE A 172 29.39 8.69 -24.00
CA ILE A 172 30.61 8.26 -24.69
C ILE A 172 31.67 9.35 -24.55
N ILE A 173 32.87 8.96 -24.15
CA ILE A 173 34.05 9.83 -24.12
C ILE A 173 35.18 9.19 -24.95
N ASP A 174 35.89 10.01 -25.71
CA ASP A 174 37.09 9.61 -26.48
C ASP A 174 38.34 10.08 -25.72
N LEU A 175 39.24 9.17 -25.42
CA LEU A 175 40.54 9.40 -24.78
C LEU A 175 41.68 9.04 -25.77
N PRO A 176 42.02 9.90 -26.73
CA PRO A 176 42.94 9.55 -27.76
C PRO A 176 44.38 9.27 -27.27
N ASN A 177 44.75 9.83 -26.12
CA ASN A 177 46.04 9.63 -25.47
C ASN A 177 46.01 8.74 -24.24
N GLY A 178 44.85 8.11 -23.94
CA GLY A 178 44.60 7.45 -22.67
C GLY A 178 44.36 8.45 -21.53
N GLY A 179 44.44 7.98 -20.30
CA GLY A 179 44.25 8.83 -19.09
C GLY A 179 43.20 8.30 -18.13
N GLY A 180 42.30 9.15 -17.64
CA GLY A 180 41.17 8.81 -16.79
C GLY A 180 39.88 9.51 -17.21
N ILE A 181 38.79 9.15 -16.59
CA ILE A 181 37.47 9.76 -16.81
C ILE A 181 37.02 10.38 -15.49
N THR A 182 36.67 11.64 -15.52
CA THR A 182 36.07 12.35 -14.39
C THR A 182 34.58 12.53 -14.65
N LEU A 183 33.79 12.18 -13.65
CA LEU A 183 32.33 12.35 -13.63
C LEU A 183 32.03 13.66 -12.88
N ASN A 184 31.33 14.58 -13.53
CA ASN A 184 30.96 15.87 -12.95
C ASN A 184 29.44 16.01 -12.85
N GLY A 185 28.96 16.70 -11.84
CA GLY A 185 27.55 17.01 -11.65
C GLY A 185 26.75 15.88 -10.97
N LEU A 186 27.42 15.05 -10.17
CA LEU A 186 26.79 14.05 -9.30
C LEU A 186 26.22 14.69 -8.06
#